data_ff249e1120a3f902f7357e54349464e3
#
_entry.id   ff249e1120a3f902f7357e54349464e3
#
_cell.length_a   1.000
_cell.length_b   1.000
_cell.length_c   1.000
_cell.angle_alpha   90.00
_cell.angle_beta   90.00
_cell.angle_gamma   90.00
#
_symmetry.space_group_name_H-M   'P 1'
#
loop_
_entity.id
_entity.type
_entity.pdbx_description
1 polymer ?
#
loop_
_entity_poly.entity_id
_entity_poly.type
_entity_poly.pdbx_seq_one_letter_code
_entity_poly.pdbx_strand_id
1 'polypeptide(L)'
;MTDKLFGRRTFLKTAATGALAAPVISSLGDLGFAQTPQKPAASASPRLATPASVAPKPRAARSASPRTVTLNVRDFGATGDGLYKDTVAIQQTIDRCAVLGGGEVLVPAGNYFTGALVLRSNTTLVLDKDASLVGTPDFADYPVTQVRWEGRWIQGYSGLISAIDSQHIGVVGPGKIVGNPALGGRPTRDNPLRHPALIEFINCTDVRLEDFSTTMRLMWSIHPTYCENVTIKNLTIRSTGGNGDGIDIDSCKHVLIDGCDIATGDDCISLKSGRGAEAYSILRPTEDVRITNCTFADSIFACIGIGSETSGGIRDVLIEHCKFTLAKTFAIYIKSRPGRGAFIETIVANDLDVSGMAGGFLRINMLNSGIQDEFPVPGDEGIPTIANFRFSNVRVTDVPVLVDGTAIHPHKSLRGFSLVNVTGTCKKGVFLSNVDYAQIRNIKVTGYSGSLLNIDNVTGADLSGAAKIEPAKLPDPIPAPDKPYELH
;
A
#
# COMPACT_ATOMS: atom_id res chain seq x y z
N MET A 1 23.56 -44.92 -9.89
CA MET A 1 22.75 -45.95 -10.54
C MET A 1 21.32 -45.47 -10.42
N THR A 2 20.63 -45.08 -11.34
CA THR A 2 20.39 -45.09 -12.76
C THR A 2 19.48 -43.93 -13.12
N ASP A 3 19.84 -43.22 -14.14
CA ASP A 3 19.00 -42.30 -14.90
C ASP A 3 17.61 -42.84 -15.25
N LYS A 4 16.62 -41.94 -15.37
CA LYS A 4 15.67 -41.98 -16.48
C LYS A 4 15.09 -40.58 -16.75
N LEU A 5 15.46 -40.10 -17.90
CA LEU A 5 14.83 -39.05 -18.74
C LEU A 5 13.39 -39.37 -19.14
N PHE A 6 12.55 -38.37 -19.17
CA PHE A 6 11.38 -38.23 -20.06
C PHE A 6 11.02 -36.75 -20.11
N GLY A 7 10.94 -36.00 -21.18
CA GLY A 7 10.51 -36.27 -22.51
C GLY A 7 9.67 -35.05 -22.91
N ARG A 8 10.25 -34.16 -23.75
CA ARG A 8 9.59 -32.98 -24.33
C ARG A 8 8.35 -33.38 -25.12
N ARG A 9 7.22 -32.73 -24.97
CA ARG A 9 6.13 -32.70 -25.95
C ARG A 9 5.87 -31.27 -26.43
N THR A 10 6.25 -31.11 -27.66
CA THR A 10 5.91 -30.06 -28.63
C THR A 10 4.41 -29.99 -28.82
N PHE A 11 3.81 -28.80 -28.77
CA PHE A 11 2.46 -28.57 -29.28
C PHE A 11 2.50 -27.59 -30.47
N LEU A 12 1.90 -28.06 -31.55
CA LEU A 12 1.88 -27.46 -32.89
C LEU A 12 1.14 -26.11 -32.94
N LYS A 13 1.71 -25.21 -33.73
CA LYS A 13 1.08 -24.03 -34.32
C LYS A 13 -0.01 -24.44 -35.32
N THR A 14 -1.15 -23.80 -35.25
CA THR A 14 -2.05 -23.70 -36.40
C THR A 14 -2.29 -22.22 -36.70
N ALA A 15 -1.78 -21.80 -37.84
CA ALA A 15 -2.01 -20.47 -38.41
C ALA A 15 -3.35 -20.51 -39.17
N ALA A 16 -4.14 -19.45 -39.04
CA ALA A 16 -5.20 -19.09 -39.97
C ALA A 16 -5.02 -17.65 -40.40
N THR A 17 -4.61 -17.49 -41.63
CA THR A 17 -4.52 -16.25 -42.39
C THR A 17 -5.91 -15.77 -42.79
N GLY A 18 -6.15 -14.48 -42.60
CA GLY A 18 -7.28 -13.75 -43.14
C GLY A 18 -6.90 -12.31 -43.39
N ALA A 19 -6.44 -12.01 -44.61
CA ALA A 19 -6.17 -10.69 -45.12
C ALA A 19 -7.46 -10.04 -45.63
N LEU A 20 -7.69 -8.75 -45.28
CA LEU A 20 -8.45 -7.84 -46.15
C LEU A 20 -7.98 -6.39 -45.99
N ALA A 21 -7.88 -5.76 -47.12
CA ALA A 21 -7.17 -4.60 -47.56
C ALA A 21 -7.66 -3.25 -46.99
N ALA A 22 -6.71 -2.30 -47.00
CA ALA A 22 -6.90 -0.86 -46.88
C ALA A 22 -7.47 -0.24 -48.17
N PRO A 23 -7.91 1.02 -48.15
CA PRO A 23 -7.31 1.97 -49.05
C PRO A 23 -6.74 3.24 -48.39
N VAL A 24 -5.61 3.61 -48.94
CA VAL A 24 -4.89 4.88 -48.88
C VAL A 24 -5.69 5.96 -49.64
N ILE A 25 -5.79 7.16 -49.12
CA ILE A 25 -5.89 8.39 -49.91
C ILE A 25 -4.96 9.45 -49.29
N SER A 26 -3.98 9.82 -50.09
CA SER A 26 -3.09 10.95 -49.97
C SER A 26 -3.73 12.21 -50.55
N SER A 27 -3.47 13.40 -49.99
CA SER A 27 -3.06 14.59 -50.75
C SER A 27 -2.68 15.75 -49.86
N LEU A 28 -1.51 16.18 -50.12
CA LEU A 28 -0.75 17.39 -49.95
C LEU A 28 -1.53 18.72 -50.10
N GLY A 29 -1.04 19.76 -49.45
CA GLY A 29 -1.35 21.12 -49.72
C GLY A 29 -0.72 22.10 -48.72
N ASP A 30 0.40 22.64 -49.14
CA ASP A 30 1.31 23.59 -48.48
C ASP A 30 0.87 25.04 -48.54
N LEU A 31 1.59 25.89 -47.77
CA LEU A 31 1.81 27.35 -47.87
C LEU A 31 0.72 28.25 -47.23
N GLY A 32 0.99 29.24 -46.40
CA GLY A 32 2.20 30.00 -46.10
C GLY A 32 1.84 31.43 -45.75
N PHE A 33 2.54 32.02 -44.80
CA PHE A 33 2.83 33.44 -44.56
C PHE A 33 1.83 34.42 -43.93
N ALA A 34 2.22 34.92 -42.82
CA ALA A 34 2.27 36.20 -42.10
C ALA A 34 1.66 37.47 -42.73
N GLN A 35 1.05 38.34 -41.96
CA GLN A 35 1.52 39.64 -41.46
C GLN A 35 0.42 40.48 -40.79
N THR A 36 0.80 41.10 -39.68
CA THR A 36 0.19 42.20 -38.92
C THR A 36 0.33 43.53 -39.62
N PRO A 37 -0.04 44.71 -39.06
CA PRO A 37 -1.26 45.22 -38.39
C PRO A 37 -1.68 46.59 -38.99
N GLN A 38 -2.86 47.12 -38.67
CA GLN A 38 -3.06 48.58 -38.63
C GLN A 38 -4.40 49.02 -37.98
N LYS A 39 -4.28 50.00 -37.09
CA LYS A 39 -5.28 50.88 -36.51
C LYS A 39 -5.12 52.25 -37.22
N PRO A 40 -5.94 53.34 -37.08
CA PRO A 40 -7.24 53.58 -36.45
C PRO A 40 -8.20 54.49 -37.29
N ALA A 41 -9.38 54.81 -36.80
CA ALA A 41 -10.02 56.09 -36.69
C ALA A 41 -11.57 56.07 -36.79
N ALA A 42 -12.17 56.54 -35.82
CA ALA A 42 -12.93 57.80 -35.57
C ALA A 42 -14.46 57.72 -35.67
N SER A 43 -15.05 57.97 -34.52
CA SER A 43 -16.25 58.79 -34.19
C SER A 43 -17.55 58.70 -34.97
N ALA A 44 -18.65 58.38 -34.31
CA ALA A 44 -19.95 59.02 -34.39
C ALA A 44 -20.84 58.77 -33.19
N SER A 45 -21.39 59.81 -32.62
CA SER A 45 -22.22 59.88 -31.43
C SER A 45 -23.70 59.48 -31.68
N PRO A 46 -24.64 59.56 -30.71
CA PRO A 46 -25.46 58.46 -30.30
C PRO A 46 -26.90 58.51 -30.79
N ARG A 47 -27.49 57.34 -31.03
CA ARG A 47 -28.99 57.25 -31.17
C ARG A 47 -29.53 56.61 -29.89
N LEU A 48 -30.53 57.25 -29.28
CA LEU A 48 -31.36 56.71 -28.23
C LEU A 48 -31.98 55.37 -28.65
N ALA A 49 -31.74 54.37 -27.86
CA ALA A 49 -32.39 53.05 -27.96
C ALA A 49 -33.55 52.94 -26.96
N THR A 50 -34.68 52.56 -27.48
CA THR A 50 -35.90 52.14 -26.75
C THR A 50 -35.60 51.00 -25.77
N PRO A 51 -36.30 50.93 -24.62
CA PRO A 51 -36.03 49.89 -23.62
C PRO A 51 -36.48 48.53 -24.18
N ALA A 52 -35.51 47.60 -24.28
CA ALA A 52 -35.79 46.22 -24.58
C ALA A 52 -36.46 45.53 -23.38
N SER A 53 -37.56 44.86 -23.64
CA SER A 53 -38.26 43.96 -22.72
C SER A 53 -37.28 42.93 -22.15
N VAL A 54 -37.13 42.93 -20.83
CA VAL A 54 -36.34 41.95 -20.09
C VAL A 54 -37.13 40.63 -20.03
N ALA A 55 -36.75 39.69 -20.87
CA ALA A 55 -37.21 38.30 -20.72
C ALA A 55 -36.74 37.73 -19.38
N PRO A 56 -37.59 36.99 -18.64
CA PRO A 56 -37.20 36.40 -17.37
C PRO A 56 -36.06 35.41 -17.60
N LYS A 57 -34.96 35.59 -16.85
CA LYS A 57 -33.86 34.62 -16.81
C LYS A 57 -34.40 33.22 -16.44
N PRO A 58 -34.03 32.16 -17.16
CA PRO A 58 -34.41 30.82 -16.75
C PRO A 58 -33.88 30.58 -15.36
N ARG A 59 -34.78 30.22 -14.46
CA ARG A 59 -34.47 29.83 -13.09
C ARG A 59 -33.53 28.60 -13.17
N ALA A 60 -32.28 28.76 -12.76
CA ALA A 60 -31.34 27.66 -12.71
C ALA A 60 -32.02 26.53 -11.94
N ALA A 61 -32.17 25.41 -12.58
CA ALA A 61 -32.63 24.19 -11.93
C ALA A 61 -31.69 23.97 -10.73
N ARG A 62 -32.20 24.01 -9.51
CA ARG A 62 -31.47 23.53 -8.35
C ARG A 62 -31.11 22.10 -8.68
N SER A 63 -29.81 21.81 -8.84
CA SER A 63 -29.33 20.45 -8.82
C SER A 63 -29.77 19.88 -7.48
N ALA A 64 -30.76 19.00 -7.49
CA ALA A 64 -31.10 18.22 -6.31
C ALA A 64 -29.82 17.47 -5.95
N SER A 65 -29.33 17.63 -4.73
CA SER A 65 -28.28 16.75 -4.21
C SER A 65 -28.71 15.32 -4.50
N PRO A 66 -27.83 14.45 -5.04
CA PRO A 66 -28.21 13.10 -5.33
C PRO A 66 -28.76 12.49 -4.03
N ARG A 67 -30.00 11.99 -4.05
CA ARG A 67 -30.57 11.28 -2.90
C ARG A 67 -29.72 10.03 -2.71
N THR A 68 -28.98 9.98 -1.65
CA THR A 68 -28.25 8.77 -1.26
C THR A 68 -29.29 7.67 -1.02
N VAL A 69 -29.23 6.61 -1.80
CA VAL A 69 -30.10 5.44 -1.64
C VAL A 69 -29.54 4.59 -0.53
N THR A 70 -30.38 4.10 0.39
CA THR A 70 -30.01 3.07 1.35
C THR A 70 -30.84 1.81 1.05
N LEU A 71 -30.16 0.69 0.76
CA LEU A 71 -30.78 -0.61 0.51
C LEU A 71 -30.35 -1.58 1.59
N ASN A 72 -31.30 -2.37 2.09
CA ASN A 72 -31.04 -3.38 3.12
C ASN A 72 -30.86 -4.75 2.47
N VAL A 73 -29.77 -5.47 2.79
CA VAL A 73 -29.49 -6.79 2.22
C VAL A 73 -30.61 -7.82 2.51
N ARG A 74 -31.36 -7.65 3.60
CA ARG A 74 -32.51 -8.53 3.94
C ARG A 74 -33.66 -8.40 2.96
N ASP A 75 -33.84 -7.21 2.37
CA ASP A 75 -34.88 -6.99 1.34
C ASP A 75 -34.59 -7.73 0.04
N PHE A 76 -33.32 -8.18 -0.13
CA PHE A 76 -32.85 -8.99 -1.25
C PHE A 76 -32.68 -10.47 -0.90
N GLY A 77 -33.12 -10.88 0.29
CA GLY A 77 -33.14 -12.28 0.71
C GLY A 77 -31.96 -12.74 1.55
N ALA A 78 -31.10 -11.83 2.03
CA ALA A 78 -30.05 -12.20 2.99
C ALA A 78 -30.69 -12.59 4.33
N THR A 79 -30.28 -13.73 4.89
CA THR A 79 -30.82 -14.25 6.15
C THR A 79 -30.02 -13.79 7.36
N GLY A 80 -28.69 -13.74 7.25
CA GLY A 80 -27.80 -13.38 8.34
C GLY A 80 -27.87 -14.36 9.51
N ASP A 81 -28.17 -15.64 9.25
CA ASP A 81 -28.32 -16.70 10.24
C ASP A 81 -27.04 -17.52 10.47
N GLY A 82 -25.98 -17.29 9.65
CA GLY A 82 -24.70 -18.00 9.71
C GLY A 82 -24.74 -19.42 9.16
N LEU A 83 -25.83 -19.83 8.54
CA LEU A 83 -26.04 -21.19 8.01
C LEU A 83 -26.05 -21.23 6.48
N TYR A 84 -26.83 -20.33 5.88
CA TYR A 84 -26.97 -20.24 4.44
C TYR A 84 -26.02 -19.17 3.86
N LYS A 85 -25.61 -19.37 2.58
CA LYS A 85 -24.80 -18.39 1.89
C LYS A 85 -25.63 -17.18 1.49
N ASP A 86 -25.29 -16.02 2.02
CA ASP A 86 -25.92 -14.73 1.72
C ASP A 86 -25.26 -13.99 0.54
N THR A 87 -24.23 -14.59 -0.11
CA THR A 87 -23.39 -13.96 -1.15
C THR A 87 -24.25 -13.33 -2.25
N VAL A 88 -25.21 -14.10 -2.79
CA VAL A 88 -26.02 -13.63 -3.91
C VAL A 88 -26.91 -12.45 -3.50
N ALA A 89 -27.55 -12.52 -2.34
CA ALA A 89 -28.42 -11.46 -1.84
C ALA A 89 -27.64 -10.16 -1.56
N ILE A 90 -26.47 -10.27 -0.93
CA ILE A 90 -25.62 -9.10 -0.65
C ILE A 90 -25.11 -8.50 -1.96
N GLN A 91 -24.60 -9.33 -2.90
CA GLN A 91 -24.11 -8.86 -4.19
C GLN A 91 -25.20 -8.18 -5.02
N GLN A 92 -26.40 -8.75 -5.07
CA GLN A 92 -27.54 -8.14 -5.76
C GLN A 92 -27.93 -6.78 -5.15
N THR A 93 -27.81 -6.63 -3.84
CA THR A 93 -28.05 -5.35 -3.16
C THR A 93 -27.02 -4.31 -3.57
N ILE A 94 -25.72 -4.69 -3.60
CA ILE A 94 -24.61 -3.83 -4.07
C ILE A 94 -24.84 -3.41 -5.53
N ASP A 95 -25.10 -4.37 -6.40
CA ASP A 95 -25.32 -4.12 -7.83
C ASP A 95 -26.54 -3.22 -8.06
N ARG A 96 -27.63 -3.45 -7.33
CA ARG A 96 -28.83 -2.60 -7.41
C ARG A 96 -28.57 -1.19 -6.89
N CYS A 97 -27.85 -1.04 -5.81
CA CYS A 97 -27.45 0.26 -5.29
C CYS A 97 -26.66 1.05 -6.33
N ALA A 98 -25.67 0.43 -6.97
CA ALA A 98 -24.88 1.05 -8.02
C ALA A 98 -25.72 1.48 -9.24
N VAL A 99 -26.64 0.63 -9.70
CA VAL A 99 -27.57 0.96 -10.83
C VAL A 99 -28.47 2.15 -10.50
N LEU A 100 -28.80 2.35 -9.22
CA LEU A 100 -29.58 3.49 -8.75
C LEU A 100 -28.77 4.80 -8.61
N GLY A 101 -27.48 4.76 -8.97
CA GLY A 101 -26.59 5.92 -8.88
C GLY A 101 -25.65 5.90 -7.67
N GLY A 102 -25.70 4.86 -6.86
CA GLY A 102 -24.88 4.68 -5.66
C GLY A 102 -25.63 5.00 -4.36
N GLY A 103 -24.97 4.75 -3.24
CA GLY A 103 -25.50 4.95 -1.91
C GLY A 103 -24.98 3.94 -0.91
N GLU A 104 -25.79 3.61 0.06
CA GLU A 104 -25.47 2.71 1.16
C GLU A 104 -26.13 1.35 1.00
N VAL A 105 -25.36 0.30 1.26
CA VAL A 105 -25.83 -1.08 1.38
C VAL A 105 -25.75 -1.49 2.84
N LEU A 106 -26.89 -1.47 3.51
CA LEU A 106 -26.99 -1.77 4.94
C LEU A 106 -26.97 -3.29 5.17
N VAL A 107 -26.04 -3.73 6.00
CA VAL A 107 -25.96 -5.09 6.55
C VAL A 107 -26.38 -5.02 8.02
N PRO A 108 -27.62 -5.35 8.37
CA PRO A 108 -28.11 -5.31 9.75
C PRO A 108 -27.42 -6.34 10.65
N ALA A 109 -27.66 -6.26 11.96
CA ALA A 109 -27.19 -7.26 12.92
C ALA A 109 -27.50 -8.70 12.46
N GLY A 110 -26.51 -9.60 12.52
CA GLY A 110 -26.59 -10.99 12.06
C GLY A 110 -25.25 -11.54 11.62
N ASN A 111 -25.20 -12.85 11.34
CA ASN A 111 -24.02 -13.54 10.83
C ASN A 111 -24.24 -13.89 9.35
N TYR A 112 -23.65 -13.12 8.46
CA TYR A 112 -23.79 -13.28 7.01
C TYR A 112 -22.65 -14.13 6.47
N PHE A 113 -22.95 -15.39 6.14
CA PHE A 113 -21.98 -16.33 5.58
C PHE A 113 -21.86 -16.10 4.08
N THR A 114 -20.68 -15.62 3.63
CA THR A 114 -20.52 -15.12 2.25
C THR A 114 -19.22 -15.54 1.60
N GLY A 115 -19.25 -15.79 0.30
CA GLY A 115 -18.07 -15.80 -0.57
C GLY A 115 -17.67 -14.38 -0.95
N ALA A 116 -16.89 -14.26 -2.03
CA ALA A 116 -16.40 -12.98 -2.50
C ALA A 116 -17.52 -12.00 -2.87
N LEU A 117 -17.39 -10.77 -2.42
CA LEU A 117 -18.24 -9.63 -2.73
C LEU A 117 -17.45 -8.59 -3.53
N VAL A 118 -18.09 -7.98 -4.52
CA VAL A 118 -17.47 -6.96 -5.37
C VAL A 118 -18.23 -5.64 -5.19
N LEU A 119 -17.56 -4.65 -4.59
CA LEU A 119 -18.09 -3.30 -4.49
C LEU A 119 -18.12 -2.63 -5.86
N ARG A 120 -19.09 -1.76 -6.06
CA ARG A 120 -19.24 -0.95 -7.28
C ARG A 120 -18.98 0.52 -6.98
N SER A 121 -18.62 1.30 -7.99
CA SER A 121 -18.46 2.74 -7.82
C SER A 121 -19.67 3.39 -7.17
N ASN A 122 -19.42 4.34 -6.28
CA ASN A 122 -20.40 5.08 -5.49
C ASN A 122 -21.20 4.22 -4.50
N THR A 123 -20.70 3.05 -4.09
CA THR A 123 -21.37 2.22 -3.09
C THR A 123 -20.56 2.09 -1.80
N THR A 124 -21.25 2.19 -0.67
CA THR A 124 -20.69 1.99 0.66
C THR A 124 -21.42 0.86 1.36
N LEU A 125 -20.68 -0.17 1.78
CA LEU A 125 -21.20 -1.24 2.61
C LEU A 125 -21.21 -0.78 4.06
N VAL A 126 -22.37 -0.70 4.68
CA VAL A 126 -22.57 -0.23 6.06
C VAL A 126 -22.85 -1.42 6.95
N LEU A 127 -21.90 -1.75 7.81
CA LEU A 127 -22.03 -2.85 8.77
C LEU A 127 -22.63 -2.32 10.06
N ASP A 128 -23.84 -2.72 10.36
CA ASP A 128 -24.51 -2.35 11.60
C ASP A 128 -23.81 -2.97 12.83
N LYS A 129 -24.11 -2.46 14.00
CA LYS A 129 -23.64 -3.08 15.25
C LYS A 129 -24.10 -4.55 15.28
N ASP A 130 -23.19 -5.45 15.67
CA ASP A 130 -23.45 -6.90 15.71
C ASP A 130 -23.68 -7.57 14.33
N ALA A 131 -23.42 -6.87 13.23
CA ALA A 131 -23.30 -7.47 11.91
C ALA A 131 -21.91 -8.14 11.76
N SER A 132 -21.90 -9.36 11.24
CA SER A 132 -20.66 -10.08 10.90
C SER A 132 -20.75 -10.60 9.47
N LEU A 133 -19.81 -10.19 8.61
CA LEU A 133 -19.55 -10.84 7.33
C LEU A 133 -18.52 -11.95 7.56
N VAL A 134 -18.89 -13.20 7.33
CA VAL A 134 -18.06 -14.36 7.61
C VAL A 134 -17.76 -15.08 6.29
N GLY A 135 -16.48 -15.18 5.93
CA GLY A 135 -16.04 -15.86 4.70
C GLY A 135 -16.37 -17.35 4.70
N THR A 136 -16.79 -17.89 3.56
CA THR A 136 -16.98 -19.33 3.36
C THR A 136 -15.63 -20.05 3.30
N PRO A 137 -15.55 -21.35 3.64
CA PRO A 137 -14.32 -22.12 3.57
C PRO A 137 -13.98 -22.65 2.17
N ASP A 138 -14.86 -22.48 1.18
CA ASP A 138 -14.72 -23.06 -0.15
C ASP A 138 -14.07 -22.07 -1.13
N PHE A 139 -12.93 -22.45 -1.70
CA PHE A 139 -12.26 -21.66 -2.75
C PHE A 139 -13.13 -21.40 -3.98
N ALA A 140 -14.12 -22.27 -4.28
CA ALA A 140 -15.05 -22.06 -5.39
C ALA A 140 -15.94 -20.82 -5.24
N ASP A 141 -16.07 -20.29 -4.02
CA ASP A 141 -16.82 -19.06 -3.75
C ASP A 141 -16.00 -17.78 -4.03
N TYR A 142 -14.74 -17.92 -4.44
CA TYR A 142 -13.81 -16.83 -4.70
C TYR A 142 -13.29 -16.91 -6.14
N PRO A 143 -13.80 -16.09 -7.05
CA PRO A 143 -13.36 -16.11 -8.44
C PRO A 143 -11.85 -15.92 -8.59
N VAL A 144 -11.25 -16.66 -9.51
CA VAL A 144 -9.84 -16.50 -9.87
C VAL A 144 -9.69 -15.26 -10.75
N THR A 145 -8.78 -14.38 -10.37
CA THR A 145 -8.50 -13.15 -11.08
C THR A 145 -7.01 -12.80 -10.99
N GLN A 146 -6.60 -11.73 -11.64
CA GLN A 146 -5.27 -11.18 -11.45
C GLN A 146 -5.21 -10.42 -10.13
N VAL A 147 -4.25 -10.75 -9.30
CA VAL A 147 -4.05 -10.18 -7.96
C VAL A 147 -2.59 -9.80 -7.74
N ARG A 148 -2.33 -8.93 -6.78
CA ARG A 148 -0.98 -8.57 -6.37
C ARG A 148 -0.51 -9.51 -5.25
N TRP A 149 0.72 -10.05 -5.37
CA TRP A 149 1.36 -10.87 -4.34
C TRP A 149 2.83 -10.56 -4.23
N GLU A 150 3.26 -10.12 -3.04
CA GLU A 150 4.65 -9.77 -2.76
C GLU A 150 5.28 -8.90 -3.87
N GLY A 151 4.55 -7.91 -4.36
CA GLY A 151 5.00 -6.95 -5.35
C GLY A 151 4.94 -7.39 -6.82
N ARG A 152 4.32 -8.55 -7.14
CA ARG A 152 4.13 -9.04 -8.51
C ARG A 152 2.66 -9.33 -8.81
N TRP A 153 2.27 -9.23 -10.07
CA TRP A 153 0.97 -9.67 -10.55
C TRP A 153 0.96 -11.18 -10.80
N ILE A 154 0.05 -11.89 -10.19
CA ILE A 154 -0.14 -13.33 -10.38
C ILE A 154 -1.62 -13.68 -10.43
N GLN A 155 -1.94 -14.91 -10.82
CA GLN A 155 -3.29 -15.44 -10.66
C GLN A 155 -3.55 -15.79 -9.19
N GLY A 156 -4.75 -15.49 -8.72
CA GLY A 156 -5.16 -15.78 -7.35
C GLY A 156 -6.66 -15.65 -7.16
N TYR A 157 -7.12 -16.06 -6.01
CA TYR A 157 -8.51 -15.88 -5.62
C TYR A 157 -8.76 -14.42 -5.22
N SER A 158 -9.89 -13.86 -5.64
CA SER A 158 -10.33 -12.52 -5.23
C SER A 158 -10.46 -12.42 -3.70
N GLY A 159 -10.30 -11.22 -3.17
CA GLY A 159 -10.57 -10.96 -1.75
C GLY A 159 -12.03 -11.24 -1.35
N LEU A 160 -12.29 -11.42 -0.06
CA LEU A 160 -13.66 -11.54 0.45
C LEU A 160 -14.49 -10.31 0.10
N ILE A 161 -13.91 -9.11 0.24
CA ILE A 161 -14.47 -7.86 -0.28
C ILE A 161 -13.45 -7.28 -1.25
N SER A 162 -13.85 -7.09 -2.49
CA SER A 162 -12.97 -6.59 -3.55
C SER A 162 -13.60 -5.44 -4.34
N ALA A 163 -12.75 -4.65 -4.99
CA ALA A 163 -13.14 -3.67 -6.00
C ALA A 163 -12.00 -3.46 -6.97
N ILE A 164 -12.32 -3.29 -8.25
CA ILE A 164 -11.36 -2.97 -9.30
C ILE A 164 -11.90 -1.77 -10.08
N ASP A 165 -11.01 -0.82 -10.44
CA ASP A 165 -11.33 0.37 -11.26
C ASP A 165 -12.57 1.13 -10.77
N SER A 166 -12.75 1.22 -9.45
CA SER A 166 -13.95 1.79 -8.82
C SER A 166 -13.62 3.08 -8.05
N GLN A 167 -14.61 3.95 -7.91
CA GLN A 167 -14.47 5.22 -7.19
C GLN A 167 -15.56 5.41 -6.15
N HIS A 168 -15.25 6.20 -5.10
CA HIS A 168 -16.17 6.50 -3.99
C HIS A 168 -16.77 5.24 -3.38
N ILE A 169 -15.90 4.32 -2.98
CA ILE A 169 -16.28 3.04 -2.37
C ILE A 169 -15.93 3.02 -0.89
N GLY A 170 -16.65 2.24 -0.12
CA GLY A 170 -16.33 2.12 1.30
C GLY A 170 -16.91 0.89 1.98
N VAL A 171 -16.31 0.58 3.14
CA VAL A 171 -16.88 -0.31 4.15
C VAL A 171 -16.81 0.45 5.47
N VAL A 172 -17.95 0.65 6.12
CA VAL A 172 -18.01 1.48 7.34
C VAL A 172 -18.95 0.86 8.38
N GLY A 173 -18.82 1.32 9.61
CA GLY A 173 -19.72 0.96 10.72
C GLY A 173 -19.18 -0.12 11.66
N PRO A 174 -19.76 -0.29 12.87
CA PRO A 174 -19.15 -1.02 13.97
C PRO A 174 -19.26 -2.56 13.90
N GLY A 175 -19.54 -3.11 12.73
CA GLY A 175 -19.62 -4.56 12.52
C GLY A 175 -18.26 -5.24 12.38
N LYS A 176 -18.28 -6.49 11.90
CA LYS A 176 -17.10 -7.35 11.79
C LYS A 176 -16.95 -7.96 10.41
N ILE A 177 -15.72 -8.15 9.98
CA ILE A 177 -15.36 -8.92 8.78
C ILE A 177 -14.41 -10.03 9.22
N VAL A 178 -14.81 -11.27 8.99
CA VAL A 178 -14.11 -12.46 9.47
C VAL A 178 -13.71 -13.33 8.28
N GLY A 179 -12.39 -13.44 8.04
CA GLY A 179 -11.84 -14.37 7.07
C GLY A 179 -11.92 -15.81 7.56
N ASN A 180 -12.15 -16.75 6.65
CA ASN A 180 -12.21 -18.16 7.02
C ASN A 180 -10.80 -18.75 7.15
N PRO A 181 -10.45 -19.33 8.31
CA PRO A 181 -9.13 -19.93 8.52
C PRO A 181 -8.75 -21.03 7.52
N ALA A 182 -9.73 -21.72 6.92
CA ALA A 182 -9.49 -22.75 5.92
C ALA A 182 -8.90 -22.21 4.60
N LEU A 183 -9.09 -20.93 4.32
CA LEU A 183 -8.59 -20.26 3.11
C LEU A 183 -7.23 -19.59 3.31
N GLY A 184 -6.71 -19.52 4.54
CA GLY A 184 -5.42 -18.90 4.80
C GLY A 184 -4.27 -19.74 4.26
N GLY A 185 -3.17 -19.09 3.88
CA GLY A 185 -1.95 -19.74 3.44
C GLY A 185 -1.27 -19.06 2.26
N ARG A 186 -0.09 -19.57 1.93
CA ARG A 186 0.70 -19.15 0.77
C ARG A 186 0.39 -20.02 -0.44
N PRO A 187 0.58 -19.49 -1.68
CA PRO A 187 0.64 -20.35 -2.86
C PRO A 187 1.62 -21.50 -2.67
N THR A 188 1.22 -22.70 -3.06
CA THR A 188 2.03 -23.92 -3.00
C THR A 188 2.19 -24.51 -4.38
N ARG A 189 3.03 -25.55 -4.53
CA ARG A 189 3.15 -26.28 -5.79
C ARG A 189 1.83 -26.91 -6.24
N ASP A 190 1.04 -27.37 -5.27
CA ASP A 190 -0.23 -28.05 -5.55
C ASP A 190 -1.40 -27.08 -5.74
N ASN A 191 -1.31 -25.91 -5.12
CA ASN A 191 -2.23 -24.79 -5.32
C ASN A 191 -1.41 -23.50 -5.54
N PRO A 192 -1.04 -23.19 -6.79
CA PRO A 192 -0.19 -22.05 -7.13
C PRO A 192 -0.93 -20.71 -7.07
N LEU A 193 -2.25 -20.72 -6.91
CA LEU A 193 -3.06 -19.52 -6.83
C LEU A 193 -2.87 -18.82 -5.48
N ARG A 194 -2.76 -17.48 -5.47
CA ARG A 194 -2.77 -16.73 -4.23
C ARG A 194 -4.11 -16.89 -3.51
N HIS A 195 -4.06 -17.17 -2.23
CA HIS A 195 -5.25 -17.31 -1.39
C HIS A 195 -5.97 -15.96 -1.22
N PRO A 196 -7.27 -15.94 -0.88
CA PRO A 196 -8.05 -14.70 -0.75
C PRO A 196 -7.49 -13.78 0.35
N ALA A 197 -7.28 -12.50 0.03
CA ALA A 197 -7.16 -11.46 1.05
C ALA A 197 -8.53 -11.15 1.66
N LEU A 198 -8.56 -10.46 2.80
CA LEU A 198 -9.85 -10.12 3.40
C LEU A 198 -10.52 -8.96 2.65
N ILE A 199 -9.80 -7.84 2.47
CA ILE A 199 -10.25 -6.68 1.69
C ILE A 199 -9.16 -6.35 0.67
N GLU A 200 -9.53 -6.30 -0.61
CA GLU A 200 -8.57 -6.03 -1.68
C GLU A 200 -9.16 -5.07 -2.72
N PHE A 201 -8.56 -3.90 -2.85
CA PHE A 201 -8.97 -2.88 -3.80
C PHE A 201 -7.85 -2.60 -4.79
N ILE A 202 -8.14 -2.63 -6.08
CA ILE A 202 -7.17 -2.43 -7.14
C ILE A 202 -7.59 -1.26 -8.00
N ASN A 203 -6.70 -0.25 -8.16
CA ASN A 203 -6.91 0.93 -8.99
C ASN A 203 -8.20 1.69 -8.65
N CYS A 204 -8.47 1.87 -7.34
CA CYS A 204 -9.67 2.56 -6.85
C CYS A 204 -9.32 3.97 -6.33
N THR A 205 -10.29 4.89 -6.39
CA THR A 205 -10.17 6.23 -5.84
C THR A 205 -11.26 6.53 -4.81
N ASP A 206 -10.92 7.39 -3.83
CA ASP A 206 -11.82 7.80 -2.74
C ASP A 206 -12.36 6.59 -1.97
N VAL A 207 -11.41 5.85 -1.35
CA VAL A 207 -11.67 4.64 -0.58
C VAL A 207 -11.84 4.98 0.90
N ARG A 208 -12.89 4.45 1.54
CA ARG A 208 -13.16 4.63 2.98
C ARG A 208 -13.32 3.28 3.68
N LEU A 209 -12.51 3.06 4.71
CA LEU A 209 -12.59 1.89 5.60
C LEU A 209 -12.63 2.40 7.04
N GLU A 210 -13.78 2.37 7.69
CA GLU A 210 -13.98 3.07 8.97
C GLU A 210 -14.82 2.27 9.99
N ASP A 211 -14.37 2.26 11.24
CA ASP A 211 -15.13 1.88 12.45
C ASP A 211 -15.44 0.38 12.61
N PHE A 212 -14.92 -0.52 11.81
CA PHE A 212 -15.17 -1.96 11.92
C PHE A 212 -13.96 -2.74 12.50
N SER A 213 -14.20 -4.01 12.78
CA SER A 213 -13.15 -4.94 13.18
C SER A 213 -12.93 -6.04 12.15
N THR A 214 -11.68 -6.52 12.08
CA THR A 214 -11.32 -7.63 11.19
C THR A 214 -10.68 -8.77 11.96
N THR A 215 -10.91 -10.00 11.49
CA THR A 215 -10.14 -11.18 11.90
C THR A 215 -9.70 -11.95 10.67
N MET A 216 -8.40 -12.23 10.55
CA MET A 216 -7.83 -12.99 9.43
C MET A 216 -6.76 -13.97 9.93
N ARG A 217 -6.45 -15.00 9.15
CA ARG A 217 -5.38 -15.95 9.44
C ARG A 217 -4.61 -16.29 8.18
N LEU A 218 -3.26 -16.24 8.30
CA LEU A 218 -2.32 -16.69 7.28
C LEU A 218 -2.44 -15.95 5.92
N MET A 219 -3.01 -14.75 5.91
CA MET A 219 -3.13 -13.90 4.71
C MET A 219 -3.37 -12.44 5.09
N TRP A 220 -3.08 -11.52 4.20
CA TRP A 220 -3.25 -10.09 4.35
C TRP A 220 -4.71 -9.67 4.63
N SER A 221 -4.89 -8.76 5.58
CA SER A 221 -6.23 -8.31 5.94
C SER A 221 -6.74 -7.21 5.01
N ILE A 222 -6.00 -6.12 4.82
CA ILE A 222 -6.41 -4.98 4.00
C ILE A 222 -5.30 -4.65 3.00
N HIS A 223 -5.60 -4.75 1.71
CA HIS A 223 -4.61 -4.59 0.66
C HIS A 223 -5.11 -3.71 -0.50
N PRO A 224 -5.03 -2.38 -0.39
CA PRO A 224 -5.18 -1.49 -1.53
C PRO A 224 -3.92 -1.50 -2.40
N THR A 225 -4.11 -1.66 -3.71
CA THR A 225 -3.06 -1.58 -4.73
C THR A 225 -3.42 -0.52 -5.74
N TYR A 226 -2.50 0.39 -6.06
CA TYR A 226 -2.75 1.46 -7.04
C TYR A 226 -3.94 2.35 -6.73
N CYS A 227 -4.30 2.48 -5.45
CA CYS A 227 -5.42 3.31 -5.03
C CYS A 227 -4.98 4.75 -4.71
N GLU A 228 -5.92 5.69 -4.82
CA GLU A 228 -5.72 7.10 -4.51
C GLU A 228 -6.81 7.60 -3.56
N ASN A 229 -6.46 8.51 -2.62
CA ASN A 229 -7.34 9.02 -1.57
C ASN A 229 -7.92 7.90 -0.70
N VAL A 230 -7.06 7.17 -0.02
CA VAL A 230 -7.43 6.04 0.85
C VAL A 230 -7.51 6.50 2.31
N THR A 231 -8.65 6.34 2.91
CA THR A 231 -8.89 6.63 4.34
C THR A 231 -9.20 5.35 5.10
N ILE A 232 -8.39 5.04 6.11
CA ILE A 232 -8.54 3.89 7.00
C ILE A 232 -8.56 4.41 8.43
N LYS A 233 -9.72 4.34 9.11
CA LYS A 233 -9.89 4.94 10.44
C LYS A 233 -10.55 4.02 11.44
N ASN A 234 -10.08 4.11 12.70
CA ASN A 234 -10.71 3.50 13.87
C ASN A 234 -10.93 1.99 13.72
N LEU A 235 -10.06 1.30 12.98
CA LEU A 235 -10.20 -0.14 12.80
C LEU A 235 -9.56 -0.91 13.95
N THR A 236 -10.17 -2.02 14.32
CA THR A 236 -9.56 -3.05 15.16
C THR A 236 -9.17 -4.23 14.30
N ILE A 237 -7.86 -4.38 14.03
CA ILE A 237 -7.35 -5.40 13.12
C ILE A 237 -6.67 -6.51 13.92
N ARG A 238 -7.12 -7.75 13.71
CA ARG A 238 -6.54 -8.93 14.34
C ARG A 238 -6.24 -9.98 13.27
N SER A 239 -4.98 -10.40 13.20
CA SER A 239 -4.59 -11.51 12.33
C SER A 239 -3.58 -12.42 13.01
N THR A 240 -3.40 -13.61 12.48
CA THR A 240 -2.47 -14.60 13.02
C THR A 240 -1.79 -15.40 11.92
N GLY A 241 -0.60 -15.93 12.22
CA GLY A 241 0.18 -16.77 11.30
C GLY A 241 0.97 -15.96 10.27
N GLY A 242 1.89 -16.60 9.57
CA GLY A 242 2.75 -15.96 8.59
C GLY A 242 1.96 -15.34 7.44
N ASN A 243 2.39 -14.19 6.93
CA ASN A 243 1.64 -13.33 5.99
C ASN A 243 0.27 -12.87 6.53
N GLY A 244 0.10 -12.87 7.83
CA GLY A 244 -1.05 -12.27 8.47
C GLY A 244 -0.83 -10.78 8.71
N ASP A 245 -0.45 -10.04 7.66
CA ASP A 245 -0.28 -8.59 7.72
C ASP A 245 -1.62 -7.89 7.97
N GLY A 246 -1.57 -6.72 8.60
CA GLY A 246 -2.77 -5.93 8.89
C GLY A 246 -3.20 -5.07 7.72
N ILE A 247 -2.38 -4.10 7.35
CA ILE A 247 -2.63 -3.16 6.26
C ILE A 247 -1.42 -3.11 5.34
N ASP A 248 -1.61 -3.50 4.10
CA ASP A 248 -0.61 -3.50 3.05
C ASP A 248 -0.91 -2.43 2.01
N ILE A 249 -0.23 -1.30 2.06
CA ILE A 249 -0.37 -0.21 1.09
C ILE A 249 0.63 -0.45 -0.03
N ASP A 250 0.17 -0.80 -1.24
CA ASP A 250 1.03 -1.06 -2.41
C ASP A 250 0.80 -0.02 -3.51
N SER A 251 1.80 0.82 -3.77
CA SER A 251 1.76 1.81 -4.85
C SER A 251 0.54 2.75 -4.81
N CYS A 252 0.14 3.15 -3.61
CA CYS A 252 -1.00 4.03 -3.36
C CYS A 252 -0.55 5.46 -3.02
N LYS A 253 -1.46 6.40 -3.21
CA LYS A 253 -1.22 7.82 -3.00
C LYS A 253 -2.31 8.47 -2.15
N HIS A 254 -1.91 9.48 -1.32
CA HIS A 254 -2.81 10.17 -0.41
C HIS A 254 -3.54 9.22 0.54
N VAL A 255 -2.75 8.56 1.41
CA VAL A 255 -3.25 7.54 2.33
C VAL A 255 -3.27 8.07 3.75
N LEU A 256 -4.40 7.96 4.42
CA LEU A 256 -4.54 8.25 5.85
C LEU A 256 -4.92 6.97 6.60
N ILE A 257 -4.08 6.60 7.58
CA ILE A 257 -4.37 5.53 8.56
C ILE A 257 -4.39 6.18 9.93
N ASP A 258 -5.56 6.23 10.57
CA ASP A 258 -5.76 7.01 11.79
C ASP A 258 -6.56 6.23 12.85
N GLY A 259 -6.08 6.23 14.09
CA GLY A 259 -6.80 5.69 15.24
C GLY A 259 -7.00 4.18 15.24
N CYS A 260 -6.18 3.42 14.51
CA CYS A 260 -6.31 1.96 14.41
C CYS A 260 -5.60 1.23 15.57
N ASP A 261 -6.20 0.12 16.01
CA ASP A 261 -5.63 -0.83 16.97
C ASP A 261 -5.31 -2.15 16.27
N ILE A 262 -4.02 -2.47 16.12
CA ILE A 262 -3.55 -3.51 15.21
C ILE A 262 -2.70 -4.53 15.97
N ALA A 263 -3.05 -5.84 15.81
CA ALA A 263 -2.26 -6.96 16.28
C ALA A 263 -2.23 -8.07 15.21
N THR A 264 -1.04 -8.51 14.80
CA THR A 264 -0.88 -9.25 13.55
C THR A 264 0.10 -10.41 13.63
N GLY A 265 -0.08 -11.35 12.71
CA GLY A 265 0.82 -12.48 12.50
C GLY A 265 2.06 -12.18 11.64
N ASP A 266 2.13 -10.97 11.06
CA ASP A 266 3.28 -10.43 10.31
C ASP A 266 3.33 -8.91 10.54
N ASP A 267 3.71 -8.06 9.58
CA ASP A 267 3.72 -6.60 9.75
C ASP A 267 2.32 -6.05 10.10
N CYS A 268 2.21 -5.13 11.07
CA CYS A 268 0.92 -4.46 11.32
C CYS A 268 0.52 -3.53 10.18
N ILE A 269 1.45 -2.71 9.71
CA ILE A 269 1.32 -1.90 8.49
C ILE A 269 2.55 -2.16 7.63
N SER A 270 2.33 -2.41 6.35
CA SER A 270 3.38 -2.62 5.36
C SER A 270 3.21 -1.64 4.20
N LEU A 271 4.23 -0.81 3.95
CA LEU A 271 4.26 0.10 2.81
C LEU A 271 5.09 -0.54 1.70
N LYS A 272 4.50 -0.74 0.54
CA LYS A 272 5.04 -1.49 -0.59
C LYS A 272 4.85 -0.71 -1.90
N SER A 273 5.68 -0.98 -2.91
CA SER A 273 5.54 -0.39 -4.24
C SER A 273 6.05 -1.33 -5.34
N GLY A 274 5.70 -2.61 -5.21
CA GLY A 274 6.10 -3.62 -6.17
C GLY A 274 7.58 -3.99 -6.13
N ARG A 275 8.00 -4.98 -6.92
CA ARG A 275 9.38 -5.44 -6.98
C ARG A 275 9.82 -5.79 -8.39
N GLY A 276 11.16 -5.72 -8.61
CA GLY A 276 11.82 -6.09 -9.86
C GLY A 276 11.64 -5.08 -10.99
N ALA A 277 12.08 -5.48 -12.18
CA ALA A 277 12.13 -4.63 -13.36
C ALA A 277 10.74 -4.11 -13.80
N GLU A 278 9.69 -4.91 -13.61
CA GLU A 278 8.31 -4.49 -13.91
C GLU A 278 7.93 -3.24 -13.11
N ALA A 279 7.95 -3.33 -11.79
CA ALA A 279 7.54 -2.22 -10.94
C ALA A 279 8.50 -1.02 -11.06
N TYR A 280 9.78 -1.26 -11.30
CA TYR A 280 10.77 -0.22 -11.56
C TYR A 280 10.46 0.54 -12.86
N SER A 281 10.05 -0.14 -13.91
CA SER A 281 9.69 0.47 -15.20
C SER A 281 8.39 1.27 -15.13
N ILE A 282 7.41 0.79 -14.37
CA ILE A 282 6.13 1.49 -14.13
C ILE A 282 6.33 2.72 -13.24
N LEU A 283 7.24 2.62 -12.27
CA LEU A 283 7.61 3.67 -11.31
C LEU A 283 6.38 4.35 -10.66
N ARG A 284 5.49 3.54 -10.09
CA ARG A 284 4.32 4.02 -9.35
C ARG A 284 4.59 3.91 -7.85
N PRO A 285 4.92 5.03 -7.17
CA PRO A 285 5.31 4.99 -5.78
C PRO A 285 4.12 4.84 -4.83
N THR A 286 4.43 4.40 -3.60
CA THR A 286 3.60 4.68 -2.43
C THR A 286 4.04 6.03 -1.88
N GLU A 287 3.14 7.02 -1.87
CA GLU A 287 3.46 8.39 -1.51
C GLU A 287 2.34 9.11 -0.75
N ASP A 288 2.74 10.12 0.03
CA ASP A 288 1.86 10.91 0.90
C ASP A 288 1.02 10.01 1.82
N VAL A 289 1.73 9.27 2.69
CA VAL A 289 1.12 8.35 3.66
C VAL A 289 1.21 8.95 5.05
N ARG A 290 0.08 9.03 5.73
CA ARG A 290 0.00 9.46 7.14
C ARG A 290 -0.51 8.32 8.01
N ILE A 291 0.27 7.97 9.03
CA ILE A 291 -0.06 6.96 10.04
C ILE A 291 -0.10 7.67 11.38
N THR A 292 -1.30 7.88 11.93
CA THR A 292 -1.47 8.73 13.11
C THR A 292 -2.34 8.05 14.18
N ASN A 293 -2.08 8.36 15.44
CA ASN A 293 -2.90 7.92 16.59
C ASN A 293 -3.11 6.40 16.68
N CYS A 294 -2.23 5.58 16.07
CA CYS A 294 -2.36 4.13 16.03
C CYS A 294 -1.70 3.45 17.23
N THR A 295 -2.30 2.34 17.65
CA THR A 295 -1.71 1.42 18.63
C THR A 295 -1.33 0.11 17.94
N PHE A 296 -0.04 -0.23 17.98
CA PHE A 296 0.49 -1.50 17.51
C PHE A 296 0.61 -2.44 18.70
N ALA A 297 -0.44 -3.25 18.90
CA ALA A 297 -0.60 -4.04 20.11
C ALA A 297 0.28 -5.29 20.14
N ASP A 298 0.46 -5.96 18.98
CA ASP A 298 1.34 -7.09 18.77
C ASP A 298 1.71 -7.24 17.29
N SER A 299 2.94 -7.68 17.00
CA SER A 299 3.39 -8.08 15.67
C SER A 299 4.35 -9.25 15.75
N ILE A 300 4.14 -10.26 14.91
CA ILE A 300 5.11 -11.36 14.80
C ILE A 300 6.34 -10.94 13.98
N PHE A 301 6.29 -9.83 13.27
CA PHE A 301 7.44 -9.27 12.55
C PHE A 301 7.73 -7.83 12.99
N ALA A 302 7.38 -6.81 12.21
CA ALA A 302 7.54 -5.40 12.58
C ALA A 302 6.18 -4.71 12.75
N CYS A 303 6.09 -3.69 13.61
CA CYS A 303 4.85 -2.93 13.68
C CYS A 303 4.62 -2.14 12.38
N ILE A 304 5.64 -1.43 11.89
CA ILE A 304 5.60 -0.76 10.58
C ILE A 304 6.77 -1.25 9.74
N GLY A 305 6.45 -1.95 8.64
CA GLY A 305 7.38 -2.34 7.58
C GLY A 305 7.35 -1.33 6.44
N ILE A 306 8.48 -0.75 6.06
CA ILE A 306 8.64 0.08 4.85
C ILE A 306 9.48 -0.72 3.86
N GLY A 307 8.82 -1.33 2.88
CA GLY A 307 9.38 -2.34 1.98
C GLY A 307 9.02 -3.77 2.44
N SER A 308 9.67 -4.82 1.92
CA SER A 308 10.85 -4.90 1.03
C SER A 308 10.57 -4.72 -0.47
N GLU A 309 9.32 -4.62 -0.87
CA GLU A 309 8.91 -4.33 -2.24
C GLU A 309 8.95 -2.80 -2.46
N THR A 310 10.03 -2.33 -3.11
CA THR A 310 10.32 -0.88 -3.19
C THR A 310 10.64 -0.41 -4.60
N SER A 311 10.40 -1.25 -5.61
CA SER A 311 10.83 -0.95 -6.98
C SER A 311 10.05 0.17 -7.65
N GLY A 312 8.86 0.53 -7.17
CA GLY A 312 8.12 1.72 -7.59
C GLY A 312 8.47 2.99 -6.80
N GLY A 313 9.26 2.86 -5.72
CA GLY A 313 9.58 3.97 -4.81
C GLY A 313 8.58 4.13 -3.64
N ILE A 314 9.09 4.66 -2.52
CA ILE A 314 8.27 5.01 -1.35
C ILE A 314 8.73 6.38 -0.85
N ARG A 315 7.81 7.34 -0.67
CA ARG A 315 8.16 8.67 -0.18
C ARG A 315 7.04 9.37 0.57
N ASP A 316 7.44 10.44 1.27
CA ASP A 316 6.54 11.35 1.99
C ASP A 316 5.63 10.60 2.98
N VAL A 317 6.30 9.85 3.89
CA VAL A 317 5.64 9.07 4.95
C VAL A 317 5.75 9.81 6.27
N LEU A 318 4.63 10.07 6.91
CA LEU A 318 4.54 10.66 8.25
C LEU A 318 3.93 9.65 9.23
N ILE A 319 4.65 9.38 10.33
CA ILE A 319 4.21 8.52 11.43
C ILE A 319 4.22 9.36 12.70
N GLU A 320 3.07 9.58 13.33
CA GLU A 320 3.01 10.43 14.52
C GLU A 320 1.96 10.01 15.55
N HIS A 321 2.22 10.34 16.81
CA HIS A 321 1.33 10.03 17.93
C HIS A 321 0.99 8.55 18.06
N CYS A 322 1.97 7.66 17.78
CA CYS A 322 1.76 6.22 17.75
C CYS A 322 2.37 5.50 18.95
N LYS A 323 1.72 4.41 19.35
CA LYS A 323 2.15 3.56 20.44
C LYS A 323 2.49 2.15 19.95
N PHE A 324 3.71 1.71 20.24
CA PHE A 324 4.24 0.39 19.89
C PHE A 324 4.41 -0.41 21.19
N THR A 325 3.68 -1.51 21.35
CA THR A 325 3.66 -2.25 22.63
C THR A 325 4.32 -3.61 22.57
N LEU A 326 4.29 -4.29 21.42
CA LEU A 326 4.94 -5.58 21.25
C LEU A 326 5.27 -5.86 19.78
N ALA A 327 6.50 -6.31 19.51
CA ALA A 327 6.88 -6.90 18.23
C ALA A 327 8.03 -7.89 18.38
N LYS A 328 8.06 -8.93 17.54
CA LYS A 328 9.16 -9.89 17.49
C LYS A 328 10.43 -9.31 16.87
N THR A 329 10.33 -8.20 16.17
CA THR A 329 11.48 -7.51 15.58
C THR A 329 11.53 -6.04 16.02
N PHE A 330 11.26 -5.09 15.16
CA PHE A 330 11.41 -3.65 15.40
C PHE A 330 10.07 -2.92 15.35
N ALA A 331 10.00 -1.77 16.02
CA ALA A 331 8.84 -0.89 15.89
C ALA A 331 8.71 -0.40 14.44
N ILE A 332 9.81 0.09 13.85
CA ILE A 332 9.86 0.52 12.44
C ILE A 332 11.01 -0.22 11.75
N TYR A 333 10.72 -0.87 10.64
CA TYR A 333 11.70 -1.59 9.83
C TYR A 333 11.68 -1.11 8.38
N ILE A 334 12.67 -0.30 7.99
CA ILE A 334 12.88 0.16 6.61
C ILE A 334 13.76 -0.87 5.92
N LYS A 335 13.25 -1.52 4.90
CA LYS A 335 13.86 -2.73 4.35
C LYS A 335 13.80 -2.77 2.82
N SER A 336 14.93 -3.12 2.20
CA SER A 336 15.07 -3.32 0.76
C SER A 336 16.30 -4.17 0.45
N ARG A 337 16.71 -4.21 -0.81
CA ARG A 337 17.91 -4.90 -1.28
C ARG A 337 18.34 -4.41 -2.67
N PRO A 338 19.60 -4.65 -3.10
CA PRO A 338 19.99 -4.54 -4.50
C PRO A 338 19.07 -5.38 -5.40
N GLY A 339 18.76 -4.87 -6.58
CA GLY A 339 17.78 -5.46 -7.50
C GLY A 339 16.38 -4.85 -7.40
N ARG A 340 16.15 -3.93 -6.42
CA ARG A 340 14.90 -3.15 -6.34
C ARG A 340 14.97 -1.84 -7.13
N GLY A 341 16.11 -1.14 -7.09
CA GLY A 341 16.21 0.21 -7.64
C GLY A 341 15.30 1.21 -6.92
N ALA A 342 14.91 2.26 -7.64
CA ALA A 342 14.04 3.33 -7.16
C ALA A 342 14.53 3.99 -5.85
N PHE A 343 13.60 4.38 -4.97
CA PHE A 343 13.93 5.22 -3.81
C PHE A 343 13.06 4.91 -2.58
N ILE A 344 13.63 5.21 -1.39
CA ILE A 344 12.87 5.40 -0.16
C ILE A 344 13.31 6.74 0.41
N GLU A 345 12.42 7.71 0.48
CA GLU A 345 12.79 9.06 0.88
C GLU A 345 11.71 9.77 1.70
N THR A 346 12.13 10.74 2.52
CA THR A 346 11.25 11.57 3.34
C THR A 346 10.38 10.71 4.27
N ILE A 347 11.03 9.94 5.13
CA ILE A 347 10.37 9.20 6.20
C ILE A 347 10.48 10.01 7.49
N VAL A 348 9.37 10.48 7.99
CA VAL A 348 9.28 11.31 9.19
C VAL A 348 8.48 10.58 10.27
N ALA A 349 9.07 10.44 11.47
CA ALA A 349 8.38 9.86 12.61
C ALA A 349 8.53 10.77 13.83
N ASN A 350 7.43 11.07 14.49
CA ASN A 350 7.41 12.03 15.60
C ASN A 350 6.43 11.61 16.69
N ASP A 351 6.80 11.85 17.94
CA ASP A 351 5.97 11.58 19.11
C ASP A 351 5.52 10.12 19.22
N LEU A 352 6.49 9.25 19.52
CA LEU A 352 6.31 7.80 19.56
C LEU A 352 6.58 7.25 20.95
N ASP A 353 5.74 6.33 21.42
CA ASP A 353 5.96 5.48 22.59
C ASP A 353 6.30 4.06 22.15
N VAL A 354 7.49 3.56 22.53
CA VAL A 354 8.02 2.28 22.06
C VAL A 354 8.41 1.36 23.24
N SER A 355 7.79 0.21 23.32
CA SER A 355 8.09 -0.81 24.33
C SER A 355 7.89 -2.22 23.78
N GLY A 356 8.42 -3.24 24.44
CA GLY A 356 8.17 -4.65 24.11
C GLY A 356 8.73 -5.12 22.75
N MET A 357 9.64 -4.38 22.16
CA MET A 357 10.27 -4.75 20.89
C MET A 357 11.40 -5.75 21.09
N ALA A 358 11.36 -6.94 20.49
CA ALA A 358 12.42 -7.91 20.63
C ALA A 358 13.69 -7.58 19.82
N GLY A 359 13.59 -6.79 18.77
CA GLY A 359 14.71 -6.28 17.97
C GLY A 359 15.17 -4.89 18.40
N GLY A 360 14.26 -3.94 18.47
CA GLY A 360 14.56 -2.56 18.82
C GLY A 360 13.59 -1.53 18.27
N PHE A 361 13.96 -0.27 18.33
CA PHE A 361 13.11 0.80 17.81
C PHE A 361 13.15 0.88 16.28
N LEU A 362 14.32 1.14 15.70
CA LEU A 362 14.46 1.35 14.26
C LEU A 362 15.49 0.41 13.65
N ARG A 363 15.12 -0.23 12.54
CA ARG A 363 16.06 -0.93 11.67
C ARG A 363 16.03 -0.39 10.26
N ILE A 364 17.23 -0.25 9.64
CA ILE A 364 17.41 0.11 8.23
C ILE A 364 18.26 -0.98 7.59
N ASN A 365 17.71 -1.72 6.63
CA ASN A 365 18.42 -2.78 5.92
C ASN A 365 18.17 -2.70 4.42
N MET A 366 19.15 -2.23 3.69
CA MET A 366 19.14 -2.04 2.23
C MET A 366 19.96 -3.12 1.49
N LEU A 367 20.42 -4.17 2.16
CA LEU A 367 21.34 -5.14 1.57
C LEU A 367 20.69 -6.49 1.24
N ASN A 368 19.78 -6.99 2.08
CA ASN A 368 19.35 -8.37 1.94
C ASN A 368 17.92 -8.67 2.45
N SER A 369 17.04 -7.67 2.52
CA SER A 369 15.66 -7.89 2.97
C SER A 369 14.73 -8.31 1.86
N GLY A 370 13.82 -9.23 2.19
CA GLY A 370 12.83 -9.78 1.25
C GLY A 370 13.41 -10.79 0.26
N ILE A 371 12.56 -11.27 -0.65
CA ILE A 371 12.91 -12.26 -1.68
C ILE A 371 13.47 -11.53 -2.90
N GLN A 372 14.55 -12.06 -3.51
CA GLN A 372 15.07 -11.54 -4.77
C GLN A 372 14.05 -11.78 -5.88
N ASP A 373 13.83 -10.78 -6.72
CA ASP A 373 12.98 -10.91 -7.89
C ASP A 373 13.66 -11.79 -8.96
N GLU A 374 12.85 -12.43 -9.79
CA GLU A 374 13.31 -13.18 -10.95
C GLU A 374 13.94 -12.26 -12.02
N PHE A 375 13.40 -11.03 -12.12
CA PHE A 375 13.88 -9.98 -13.01
C PHE A 375 14.31 -8.77 -12.17
N PRO A 376 15.48 -8.84 -11.50
CA PRO A 376 15.95 -7.73 -10.69
C PRO A 376 16.46 -6.59 -11.57
N VAL A 377 16.40 -5.37 -11.05
CA VAL A 377 17.07 -4.22 -11.67
C VAL A 377 18.58 -4.39 -11.51
N PRO A 378 19.39 -4.41 -12.59
CA PRO A 378 20.80 -4.75 -12.52
C PRO A 378 21.68 -3.56 -12.08
N GLY A 379 22.90 -3.87 -11.69
CA GLY A 379 23.98 -2.90 -11.44
C GLY A 379 23.65 -1.86 -10.38
N ASP A 380 24.25 -0.70 -10.47
CA ASP A 380 24.07 0.39 -9.52
C ASP A 380 22.66 1.00 -9.56
N GLU A 381 21.95 0.90 -10.66
CA GLU A 381 20.53 1.31 -10.74
C GLU A 381 19.65 0.45 -9.83
N GLY A 382 20.00 -0.81 -9.69
CA GLY A 382 19.31 -1.76 -8.82
C GLY A 382 19.48 -1.50 -7.32
N ILE A 383 20.44 -0.68 -6.92
CA ILE A 383 20.61 -0.29 -5.52
C ILE A 383 19.59 0.82 -5.20
N PRO A 384 18.71 0.68 -4.21
CA PRO A 384 17.75 1.72 -3.85
C PRO A 384 18.46 2.98 -3.35
N THR A 385 18.00 4.17 -3.76
CA THR A 385 18.42 5.45 -3.14
C THR A 385 17.60 5.69 -1.88
N ILE A 386 18.27 6.21 -0.84
CA ILE A 386 17.61 6.49 0.44
C ILE A 386 17.97 7.88 0.95
N ALA A 387 16.95 8.66 1.37
CA ALA A 387 17.19 10.03 1.80
C ALA A 387 16.16 10.55 2.81
N ASN A 388 16.58 11.51 3.63
CA ASN A 388 15.72 12.31 4.51
C ASN A 388 14.91 11.50 5.53
N PHE A 389 15.57 10.65 6.32
CA PHE A 389 14.94 9.93 7.42
C PHE A 389 15.04 10.74 8.71
N ARG A 390 13.91 11.08 9.33
CA ARG A 390 13.83 11.95 10.51
C ARG A 390 12.97 11.32 11.59
N PHE A 391 13.58 11.11 12.76
CA PHE A 391 12.92 10.55 13.94
C PHE A 391 13.07 11.52 15.10
N SER A 392 11.98 11.89 15.76
CA SER A 392 11.99 12.85 16.84
C SER A 392 10.97 12.55 17.94
N ASN A 393 11.27 13.00 19.15
CA ASN A 393 10.40 12.89 20.32
C ASN A 393 9.98 11.44 20.59
N VAL A 394 10.97 10.54 20.69
CA VAL A 394 10.75 9.08 20.89
C VAL A 394 11.02 8.72 22.34
N ARG A 395 10.07 8.04 22.96
CA ARG A 395 10.18 7.47 24.30
C ARG A 395 10.32 5.95 24.18
N VAL A 396 11.45 5.41 24.60
CA VAL A 396 11.73 3.96 24.51
C VAL A 396 11.81 3.33 25.90
N THR A 397 11.23 2.14 26.05
CA THR A 397 11.31 1.37 27.30
C THR A 397 11.89 -0.02 27.00
N ASP A 398 13.07 -0.26 27.54
CA ASP A 398 13.81 -1.53 27.52
C ASP A 398 13.99 -2.14 26.11
N VAL A 399 14.22 -1.27 25.10
CA VAL A 399 14.45 -1.77 23.75
C VAL A 399 15.86 -2.39 23.62
N PRO A 400 16.01 -3.53 22.92
CA PRO A 400 17.33 -4.16 22.74
C PRO A 400 18.33 -3.28 21.98
N VAL A 401 17.90 -2.64 20.92
CA VAL A 401 18.71 -1.71 20.10
C VAL A 401 17.91 -0.46 19.83
N LEU A 402 18.52 0.71 20.01
CA LEU A 402 17.85 1.97 19.67
C LEU A 402 17.75 2.13 18.15
N VAL A 403 18.87 2.05 17.43
CA VAL A 403 18.90 2.08 15.96
C VAL A 403 19.92 1.06 15.45
N ASP A 404 19.49 0.22 14.49
CA ASP A 404 20.35 -0.66 13.68
C ASP A 404 20.24 -0.24 12.21
N GLY A 405 21.16 0.61 11.77
CA GLY A 405 21.30 1.10 10.40
C GLY A 405 22.67 0.74 9.80
N THR A 406 23.18 -0.45 10.11
CA THR A 406 24.49 -0.90 9.61
C THR A 406 24.44 -1.49 8.20
N ALA A 407 23.26 -1.93 7.76
CA ALA A 407 23.08 -2.61 6.47
C ALA A 407 22.66 -1.61 5.36
N ILE A 408 23.45 -0.58 5.13
CA ILE A 408 23.29 0.42 4.06
C ILE A 408 24.40 0.25 3.04
N HIS A 409 24.06 0.30 1.74
CA HIS A 409 25.04 0.10 0.66
C HIS A 409 25.95 1.32 0.50
N PRO A 410 27.29 1.16 0.44
CA PRO A 410 28.22 2.28 0.37
C PRO A 410 28.13 3.10 -0.93
N HIS A 411 27.68 2.52 -2.05
CA HIS A 411 27.46 3.25 -3.30
C HIS A 411 26.21 4.15 -3.26
N LYS A 412 25.28 3.89 -2.33
CA LYS A 412 24.04 4.66 -2.14
C LYS A 412 23.82 4.91 -0.64
N SER A 413 24.68 5.74 -0.07
CA SER A 413 24.59 6.16 1.33
C SER A 413 23.22 6.78 1.64
N LEU A 414 22.76 6.63 2.85
CA LEU A 414 21.59 7.37 3.35
C LEU A 414 21.93 8.86 3.47
N ARG A 415 21.28 9.70 2.69
CA ARG A 415 21.49 11.15 2.71
C ARG A 415 20.49 11.85 3.62
N GLY A 416 20.99 12.34 4.77
CA GLY A 416 20.15 13.00 5.77
C GLY A 416 19.43 12.03 6.69
N PHE A 417 20.07 11.73 7.82
CA PHE A 417 19.47 10.99 8.93
C PHE A 417 19.38 11.90 10.16
N SER A 418 18.23 11.97 10.78
CA SER A 418 18.06 12.75 12.01
C SER A 418 17.40 11.92 13.10
N LEU A 419 18.02 11.90 14.29
CA LEU A 419 17.47 11.31 15.50
C LEU A 419 17.57 12.34 16.62
N VAL A 420 16.45 12.88 17.07
CA VAL A 420 16.42 14.03 17.99
C VAL A 420 15.41 13.81 19.12
N ASN A 421 15.79 14.18 20.34
CA ASN A 421 14.93 14.11 21.53
C ASN A 421 14.46 12.67 21.79
N VAL A 422 15.37 11.77 22.09
CA VAL A 422 15.05 10.39 22.49
C VAL A 422 15.31 10.22 23.97
N THR A 423 14.37 9.61 24.69
CA THR A 423 14.47 9.34 26.13
C THR A 423 14.11 7.92 26.45
N GLY A 424 14.60 7.40 27.62
CA GLY A 424 14.21 6.11 28.15
C GLY A 424 15.36 5.12 28.32
N THR A 425 15.13 3.83 28.02
CA THR A 425 16.09 2.75 28.27
C THR A 425 16.31 1.87 27.04
N CYS A 426 17.56 1.49 26.78
CA CYS A 426 17.94 0.55 25.74
C CYS A 426 19.17 -0.27 26.16
N LYS A 427 19.39 -1.45 25.55
CA LYS A 427 20.58 -2.27 25.84
C LYS A 427 21.76 -1.94 24.93
N LYS A 428 21.50 -1.46 23.71
CA LYS A 428 22.48 -0.99 22.73
C LYS A 428 22.00 0.34 22.15
N GLY A 429 22.94 1.24 21.89
CA GLY A 429 22.64 2.57 21.34
C GLY A 429 22.35 2.57 19.84
N VAL A 430 22.97 3.50 19.15
CA VAL A 430 22.80 3.76 17.71
C VAL A 430 23.97 3.18 16.95
N PHE A 431 23.68 2.40 15.93
CA PHE A 431 24.64 1.78 14.99
C PHE A 431 24.31 2.24 13.58
N LEU A 432 25.24 2.91 12.90
CA LEU A 432 25.06 3.45 11.56
C LEU A 432 26.27 3.18 10.67
N SER A 433 26.04 2.80 9.44
CA SER A 433 27.06 2.74 8.40
C SER A 433 26.56 3.42 7.12
N ASN A 434 27.49 4.09 6.40
CA ASN A 434 27.23 4.72 5.11
C ASN A 434 26.08 5.77 5.19
N VAL A 435 26.25 6.79 6.05
CA VAL A 435 25.28 7.86 6.22
C VAL A 435 25.95 9.22 6.01
N ASP A 436 25.40 10.02 5.12
CA ASP A 436 25.81 11.41 4.89
C ASP A 436 24.84 12.38 5.56
N TYR A 437 25.39 13.38 6.23
CA TYR A 437 24.63 14.42 6.93
C TYR A 437 23.75 13.87 8.08
N ALA A 438 24.33 13.01 8.94
CA ALA A 438 23.67 12.55 10.15
C ALA A 438 23.56 13.68 11.19
N GLN A 439 22.43 13.74 11.90
CA GLN A 439 22.22 14.61 13.06
C GLN A 439 21.67 13.76 14.22
N ILE A 440 22.45 13.58 15.28
CA ILE A 440 22.06 12.77 16.45
C ILE A 440 22.15 13.63 17.70
N ARG A 441 21.02 14.21 18.14
CA ARG A 441 20.99 15.23 19.17
C ARG A 441 19.98 14.94 20.27
N ASN A 442 20.37 15.28 21.50
CA ASN A 442 19.53 15.17 22.70
C ASN A 442 19.02 13.73 22.92
N ILE A 443 19.94 12.76 22.89
CA ILE A 443 19.66 11.35 23.17
C ILE A 443 19.92 11.10 24.66
N LYS A 444 18.86 11.01 25.44
CA LYS A 444 18.87 10.81 26.90
C LYS A 444 18.37 9.42 27.25
N VAL A 445 19.08 8.40 26.79
CA VAL A 445 18.79 6.99 27.10
C VAL A 445 19.80 6.44 28.10
N THR A 446 19.39 5.44 28.86
CA THR A 446 20.24 4.77 29.85
C THR A 446 20.15 3.23 29.69
N GLY A 447 20.98 2.49 30.43
CA GLY A 447 20.94 1.02 30.44
C GLY A 447 21.73 0.34 29.33
N TYR A 448 22.36 1.09 28.42
CA TYR A 448 23.15 0.52 27.34
C TYR A 448 24.58 0.17 27.80
N SER A 449 25.18 -0.81 27.12
CA SER A 449 26.59 -1.20 27.26
C SER A 449 27.39 -0.72 26.04
N GLY A 450 28.66 -0.34 26.28
CA GLY A 450 29.56 0.18 25.24
C GLY A 450 29.27 1.66 24.92
N SER A 451 29.55 2.06 23.68
CA SER A 451 29.30 3.45 23.23
C SER A 451 27.85 3.65 22.84
N LEU A 452 27.30 4.82 23.15
CA LEU A 452 25.96 5.20 22.70
C LEU A 452 25.90 5.25 21.15
N LEU A 453 26.96 5.76 20.53
CA LEU A 453 27.06 5.93 19.09
C LEU A 453 28.20 5.06 18.54
N ASN A 454 27.88 4.24 17.53
CA ASN A 454 28.76 3.27 16.88
C ASN A 454 28.64 3.46 15.37
N ILE A 455 29.71 3.89 14.68
CA ILE A 455 29.61 4.35 13.30
C ILE A 455 30.73 3.80 12.41
N ASP A 456 30.41 3.65 11.11
CA ASP A 456 31.36 3.41 10.04
C ASP A 456 30.93 4.25 8.82
N ASN A 457 31.87 5.03 8.24
CA ASN A 457 31.60 5.89 7.08
C ASN A 457 30.35 6.78 7.27
N VAL A 458 30.32 7.56 8.37
CA VAL A 458 29.22 8.47 8.70
C VAL A 458 29.77 9.90 8.79
N THR A 459 29.12 10.83 8.09
CA THR A 459 29.39 12.27 8.19
C THR A 459 28.19 13.00 8.81
N GLY A 460 28.42 14.12 9.48
CA GLY A 460 27.35 14.92 10.06
C GLY A 460 27.74 15.68 11.31
N ALA A 461 26.72 16.02 12.12
CA ALA A 461 26.86 16.78 13.36
C ALA A 461 26.58 15.91 14.61
N ASP A 462 27.17 16.31 15.72
CA ASP A 462 26.97 15.67 17.05
C ASP A 462 27.45 14.20 17.09
N LEU A 463 28.52 13.87 16.36
CA LEU A 463 29.12 12.54 16.28
C LEU A 463 30.32 12.32 17.21
N SER A 464 30.61 13.26 18.12
CA SER A 464 31.76 13.16 19.02
C SER A 464 31.59 11.96 19.97
N GLY A 465 32.73 11.26 20.25
CA GLY A 465 32.74 10.08 21.13
C GLY A 465 32.17 8.81 20.50
N ALA A 466 31.89 8.80 19.21
CA ALA A 466 31.47 7.61 18.50
C ALA A 466 32.57 6.53 18.49
N ALA A 467 32.21 5.28 18.71
CA ALA A 467 33.06 4.12 18.48
C ALA A 467 33.00 3.70 17.02
N LYS A 468 34.12 3.26 16.47
CA LYS A 468 34.19 2.70 15.13
C LYS A 468 33.66 1.25 15.13
N ILE A 469 32.89 0.91 14.09
CA ILE A 469 32.42 -0.47 13.85
C ILE A 469 32.94 -0.96 12.50
N GLU A 470 32.88 -2.26 12.28
CA GLU A 470 33.22 -2.87 10.99
C GLU A 470 32.06 -2.71 10.02
N PRO A 471 32.38 -2.51 8.71
CA PRO A 471 31.37 -2.42 7.67
C PRO A 471 30.59 -3.71 7.47
N ALA A 472 29.35 -3.63 7.08
CA ALA A 472 28.55 -4.79 6.75
C ALA A 472 29.08 -5.52 5.50
N LYS A 473 28.97 -6.85 5.47
CA LYS A 473 29.24 -7.63 4.26
C LYS A 473 28.22 -7.29 3.18
N LEU A 474 28.74 -6.92 2.01
CA LEU A 474 27.89 -6.63 0.87
C LEU A 474 27.38 -7.91 0.20
N PRO A 475 26.16 -7.91 -0.35
CA PRO A 475 25.71 -8.96 -1.25
C PRO A 475 26.48 -8.91 -2.57
N ASP A 476 26.45 -10.01 -3.32
CA ASP A 476 27.02 -10.04 -4.66
C ASP A 476 26.27 -9.05 -5.58
N PRO A 477 26.98 -8.38 -6.50
CA PRO A 477 26.36 -7.49 -7.48
C PRO A 477 25.33 -8.23 -8.35
N ILE A 478 24.22 -7.55 -8.67
CA ILE A 478 23.23 -8.08 -9.60
C ILE A 478 23.77 -7.91 -11.03
N PRO A 479 24.01 -8.99 -11.77
CA PRO A 479 24.51 -8.89 -13.15
C PRO A 479 23.43 -8.34 -14.08
N ALA A 480 23.86 -7.73 -15.18
CA ALA A 480 22.95 -7.39 -16.26
C ALA A 480 22.29 -8.66 -16.81
N PRO A 481 21.00 -8.67 -17.06
CA PRO A 481 20.33 -9.81 -17.66
C PRO A 481 20.76 -9.98 -19.13
N ASP A 482 20.77 -11.22 -19.60
CA ASP A 482 21.08 -11.53 -21.02
C ASP A 482 20.09 -10.87 -22.00
N LYS A 483 18.89 -10.61 -21.55
CA LYS A 483 17.86 -9.89 -22.29
C LYS A 483 17.19 -8.84 -21.38
N PRO A 484 16.94 -7.63 -21.90
CA PRO A 484 16.18 -6.63 -21.17
C PRO A 484 14.80 -7.17 -20.80
N TYR A 485 14.26 -6.68 -19.67
CA TYR A 485 12.86 -6.93 -19.31
C TYR A 485 11.95 -6.20 -20.29
N GLU A 486 10.99 -6.92 -20.89
CA GLU A 486 9.95 -6.33 -21.73
C GLU A 486 8.64 -6.28 -20.91
N LEU A 487 8.02 -5.09 -20.85
CA LEU A 487 6.69 -4.93 -20.28
C LEU A 487 5.67 -5.64 -21.18
N HIS A 488 4.89 -6.54 -20.62
CA HIS A 488 3.85 -7.32 -21.32
C HIS A 488 2.44 -6.77 -21.02
#